data_05cb07bb0196ea2e9806f09c8c68b4f7
#
_entry.id   05cb07bb0196ea2e9806f09c8c68b4f7
#
_cell.length_a   1.000
_cell.length_b   1.000
_cell.length_c   1.000
_cell.angle_alpha   90.00
_cell.angle_beta   90.00
_cell.angle_gamma   90.00
#
_symmetry.space_group_name_H-M   'P 1'
#
loop_
_entity.id
_entity.type
_entity.pdbx_description
1 polymer ?
#
loop_
_entity_poly.entity_id
_entity_poly.type
_entity_poly.pdbx_seq_one_letter_code
_entity_poly.pdbx_strand_id
1 'polypeptide(L)'
;MPFKMIAQDVNKDKLSPLNVECTHAKCDDQLHSYRQKPKNKKIILQEDFWATPAQKKGSCWACGIDLVDWPRVHNKDLSDVIYTFNMMNTELVRYVYWHTSIDQKAINHVLRKGKLQLHFAAENRLRRCVAKPENYREGYQTPKQGNIIFYAQHATACRCRKCMEYWHNIPMGIQLSDPQINYFVELIMLYATARMPQLQENGIKVPPIRNNGRLFVNGLT
;
A
#
# COMPACT_ATOMS: atom_id res chain seq x y z
N MET A 1 -14.04 11.48 -10.87
CA MET A 1 -12.79 10.84 -11.34
C MET A 1 -11.51 11.68 -11.07
N PRO A 2 -11.36 12.34 -9.94
CA PRO A 2 -10.17 13.16 -9.67
C PRO A 2 -8.96 12.36 -9.20
N PHE A 3 -9.15 11.23 -8.55
CA PHE A 3 -8.08 10.44 -7.94
C PHE A 3 -7.05 9.82 -8.90
N LYS A 4 -7.36 9.62 -10.18
CA LYS A 4 -6.41 9.04 -11.14
C LYS A 4 -5.15 9.90 -11.40
N MET A 5 -5.24 11.22 -11.22
CA MET A 5 -4.11 12.14 -11.43
C MET A 5 -3.15 12.21 -10.25
N ILE A 6 -3.54 11.74 -9.08
CA ILE A 6 -2.77 11.84 -7.84
C ILE A 6 -1.59 10.86 -7.79
N ALA A 7 -1.78 9.67 -8.35
CA ALA A 7 -0.83 8.57 -8.19
C ALA A 7 0.53 8.83 -8.84
N GLN A 8 0.64 9.76 -9.79
CA GLN A 8 1.86 9.98 -10.58
C GLN A 8 2.81 11.02 -9.97
N ASP A 9 2.29 12.03 -9.25
CA ASP A 9 3.08 13.20 -8.83
C ASP A 9 3.33 13.30 -7.31
N VAL A 10 2.82 12.37 -6.52
CA VAL A 10 2.96 12.43 -5.06
C VAL A 10 4.26 11.74 -4.61
N ASN A 11 5.09 12.50 -3.90
CA ASN A 11 6.26 11.91 -3.22
C ASN A 11 5.78 11.03 -2.06
N LYS A 12 5.70 9.73 -2.32
CA LYS A 12 5.21 8.69 -1.40
C LYS A 12 5.94 8.64 -0.06
N ASP A 13 7.17 9.12 -0.04
CA ASP A 13 8.01 9.07 1.16
C ASP A 13 7.72 10.25 2.13
N LYS A 14 6.96 11.26 1.66
CA LYS A 14 6.60 12.45 2.44
C LYS A 14 5.16 12.46 2.96
N LEU A 15 4.32 11.48 2.55
CA LEU A 15 2.97 11.40 3.07
C LEU A 15 2.97 10.83 4.49
N SER A 16 2.25 11.50 5.37
CA SER A 16 2.07 10.98 6.72
C SER A 16 1.19 9.74 6.71
N PRO A 17 1.54 8.73 7.50
CA PRO A 17 0.64 7.62 7.78
C PRO A 17 -0.67 8.11 8.41
N LEU A 18 -1.78 7.45 8.08
CA LEU A 18 -3.10 7.68 8.68
C LEU A 18 -3.82 8.97 8.27
N ASN A 19 -3.36 9.65 7.23
CA ASN A 19 -4.15 10.66 6.56
C ASN A 19 -5.20 9.98 5.69
N VAL A 20 -6.43 9.94 6.17
CA VAL A 20 -7.58 9.35 5.48
C VAL A 20 -8.47 10.42 4.87
N GLU A 21 -9.22 10.08 3.84
CA GLU A 21 -10.14 10.98 3.15
C GLU A 21 -11.50 10.32 2.98
N CYS A 22 -12.57 11.08 3.23
CA CYS A 22 -13.93 10.58 3.15
C CYS A 22 -14.50 10.48 1.74
N THR A 23 -13.74 10.85 0.71
CA THR A 23 -14.18 10.86 -0.70
C THR A 23 -15.41 11.75 -1.00
N HIS A 24 -15.82 12.60 -0.06
CA HIS A 24 -16.88 13.57 -0.29
C HIS A 24 -16.40 14.66 -1.26
N ALA A 25 -17.23 15.09 -2.21
CA ALA A 25 -16.87 16.01 -3.28
C ALA A 25 -16.17 17.30 -2.78
N LYS A 26 -16.65 17.90 -1.66
CA LYS A 26 -16.01 19.10 -1.08
C LYS A 26 -14.62 18.84 -0.51
N CYS A 27 -14.36 17.64 0.01
CA CYS A 27 -13.04 17.27 0.50
C CYS A 27 -12.08 17.01 -0.67
N ASP A 28 -12.58 16.41 -1.74
CA ASP A 28 -11.88 16.19 -3.00
C ASP A 28 -11.45 17.52 -3.64
N ASP A 29 -12.34 18.52 -3.66
CA ASP A 29 -12.06 19.87 -4.19
C ASP A 29 -10.97 20.59 -3.38
N GLN A 30 -10.95 20.41 -2.07
CA GLN A 30 -9.90 20.97 -1.22
C GLN A 30 -8.53 20.35 -1.51
N LEU A 31 -8.48 19.06 -1.75
CA LEU A 31 -7.27 18.38 -2.20
C LEU A 31 -6.79 18.91 -3.55
N HIS A 32 -7.69 19.18 -4.47
CA HIS A 32 -7.39 19.81 -5.77
C HIS A 32 -6.82 21.22 -5.63
N SER A 33 -7.39 22.04 -4.76
CA SER A 33 -6.91 23.42 -4.54
C SER A 33 -5.51 23.47 -3.94
N TYR A 34 -5.16 22.51 -3.10
CA TYR A 34 -3.80 22.34 -2.57
C TYR A 34 -2.75 22.03 -3.65
N ARG A 35 -3.15 21.39 -4.75
CA ARG A 35 -2.27 20.98 -5.86
C ARG A 35 -1.99 22.05 -6.88
N GLN A 36 -2.90 22.98 -7.05
CA GLN A 36 -2.76 24.07 -8.03
C GLN A 36 -1.81 25.19 -7.57
N LYS A 37 -1.24 25.10 -6.36
CA LYS A 37 -0.23 26.06 -5.91
C LYS A 37 1.07 25.87 -6.71
N PRO A 38 1.66 26.95 -7.23
CA PRO A 38 2.78 26.90 -8.16
C PRO A 38 3.99 26.16 -7.58
N LYS A 39 4.67 25.41 -8.44
CA LYS A 39 5.80 24.50 -8.13
C LYS A 39 6.99 25.15 -7.38
N ASN A 40 7.05 26.48 -7.27
CA ASN A 40 8.14 27.22 -6.65
C ASN A 40 7.94 27.62 -5.18
N LYS A 41 6.79 27.37 -4.59
CA LYS A 41 6.68 27.40 -3.12
C LYS A 41 6.92 26.00 -2.63
N LYS A 42 8.00 25.77 -1.85
CA LYS A 42 8.15 24.59 -1.00
C LYS A 42 6.75 24.21 -0.55
N ILE A 43 6.25 23.08 -1.04
CA ILE A 43 4.97 22.58 -0.61
C ILE A 43 5.15 22.32 0.87
N ILE A 44 4.70 23.25 1.68
CA ILE A 44 4.61 23.18 3.13
C ILE A 44 3.43 22.22 3.41
N LEU A 45 3.50 21.02 2.82
CA LEU A 45 2.60 19.92 3.13
C LEU A 45 2.87 19.38 4.52
N GLN A 46 3.97 19.76 5.14
CA GLN A 46 4.36 19.22 6.43
C GLN A 46 3.98 20.14 7.60
N GLU A 47 4.15 21.44 7.50
CA GLU A 47 3.96 22.33 8.65
C GLU A 47 2.52 22.85 8.76
N ASP A 48 1.88 23.27 7.66
CA ASP A 48 0.48 23.74 7.69
C ASP A 48 -0.54 22.61 7.77
N PHE A 49 -0.19 21.44 7.25
CA PHE A 49 -1.04 20.25 7.30
C PHE A 49 -1.10 19.62 8.71
N TRP A 50 -0.05 19.84 9.50
CA TRP A 50 0.07 19.37 10.89
C TRP A 50 -0.27 20.45 11.91
N ALA A 51 -0.32 21.72 11.52
CA ALA A 51 -0.69 22.83 12.38
C ALA A 51 -2.20 23.00 12.56
N THR A 52 -3.03 22.24 11.84
CA THR A 52 -4.45 22.10 12.20
C THR A 52 -4.54 21.34 13.54
N PRO A 53 -5.38 21.85 14.48
CA PRO A 53 -5.51 21.23 15.80
C PRO A 53 -5.79 19.75 15.66
N ALA A 54 -5.04 18.94 16.39
CA ALA A 54 -4.93 17.50 16.35
C ALA A 54 -6.15 16.78 15.77
N GLN A 55 -6.13 16.54 14.45
CA GLN A 55 -7.12 15.67 13.87
C GLN A 55 -6.95 14.29 14.46
N LYS A 56 -8.04 13.74 14.93
CA LYS A 56 -8.06 12.41 15.51
C LYS A 56 -7.59 11.41 14.47
N LYS A 57 -6.71 10.51 14.88
CA LYS A 57 -6.21 9.43 14.03
C LYS A 57 -7.36 8.69 13.36
N GLY A 58 -7.36 8.61 12.02
CA GLY A 58 -8.42 7.99 11.25
C GLY A 58 -9.63 8.89 10.93
N SER A 59 -9.56 10.17 11.28
CA SER A 59 -10.54 11.16 10.82
C SER A 59 -10.17 11.71 9.45
N CYS A 60 -11.18 12.09 8.67
CA CYS A 60 -10.95 12.77 7.40
C CYS A 60 -10.14 14.04 7.61
N TRP A 61 -9.01 14.17 6.94
CA TRP A 61 -8.11 15.31 7.09
C TRP A 61 -8.77 16.66 6.72
N ALA A 62 -9.78 16.63 5.82
CA ALA A 62 -10.42 17.83 5.32
C ALA A 62 -11.62 18.27 6.17
N CYS A 63 -12.47 17.35 6.63
CA CYS A 63 -13.70 17.68 7.33
C CYS A 63 -13.77 17.14 8.78
N GLY A 64 -12.79 16.34 9.21
CA GLY A 64 -12.69 15.86 10.59
C GLY A 64 -13.61 14.69 10.97
N ILE A 65 -14.46 14.21 10.02
CA ILE A 65 -15.34 13.07 10.32
C ILE A 65 -14.54 11.80 10.59
N ASP A 66 -14.90 11.06 11.62
CA ASP A 66 -14.28 9.76 11.91
C ASP A 66 -14.65 8.74 10.83
N LEU A 67 -13.66 8.15 10.18
CA LEU A 67 -13.83 7.17 9.11
C LEU A 67 -13.47 5.75 9.54
N VAL A 68 -12.51 5.61 10.44
CA VAL A 68 -11.95 4.32 10.81
C VAL A 68 -12.40 3.92 12.21
N ASP A 69 -13.10 2.80 12.30
CA ASP A 69 -13.38 2.11 13.55
C ASP A 69 -12.11 1.33 13.98
N TRP A 70 -11.29 1.97 14.80
CA TRP A 70 -10.03 1.40 15.27
C TRP A 70 -10.18 0.13 16.10
N PRO A 71 -11.13 0.02 17.05
CA PRO A 71 -11.40 -1.24 17.73
C PRO A 71 -11.60 -2.40 16.78
N ARG A 72 -12.40 -2.18 15.73
CA ARG A 72 -12.70 -3.17 14.70
C ARG A 72 -11.45 -3.56 13.90
N VAL A 73 -10.67 -2.58 13.45
CA VAL A 73 -9.38 -2.83 12.74
C VAL A 73 -8.38 -3.56 13.64
N HIS A 74 -8.29 -3.18 14.90
CA HIS A 74 -7.31 -3.73 15.84
C HIS A 74 -7.65 -5.15 16.32
N ASN A 75 -8.87 -5.59 16.20
CA ASN A 75 -9.28 -6.97 16.46
C ASN A 75 -8.63 -7.97 15.50
N LYS A 76 -8.32 -7.54 14.29
CA LYS A 76 -7.71 -8.40 13.25
C LYS A 76 -8.52 -9.67 12.97
N ASP A 77 -9.84 -9.52 13.03
CA ASP A 77 -10.76 -10.62 12.73
C ASP A 77 -10.74 -10.94 11.23
N LEU A 78 -10.53 -12.21 10.90
CA LEU A 78 -10.56 -12.69 9.51
C LEU A 78 -11.93 -12.52 8.85
N SER A 79 -13.00 -12.62 9.62
CA SER A 79 -14.37 -12.39 9.10
C SER A 79 -14.61 -10.93 8.71
N ASP A 80 -13.80 -10.00 9.24
CA ASP A 80 -13.92 -8.57 9.06
C ASP A 80 -12.73 -7.95 8.30
N VAL A 81 -11.87 -8.76 7.73
CA VAL A 81 -10.68 -8.33 7.00
C VAL A 81 -10.99 -7.38 5.84
N ILE A 82 -12.16 -7.56 5.21
CA ILE A 82 -12.64 -6.70 4.10
C ILE A 82 -12.88 -5.27 4.58
N TYR A 83 -13.40 -5.09 5.79
CA TYR A 83 -13.56 -3.75 6.37
C TYR A 83 -12.22 -3.03 6.48
N THR A 84 -11.22 -3.66 7.11
CA THR A 84 -9.88 -3.09 7.25
C THR A 84 -9.26 -2.78 5.88
N PHE A 85 -9.42 -3.69 4.93
CA PHE A 85 -8.93 -3.52 3.57
C PHE A 85 -9.52 -2.28 2.89
N ASN A 86 -10.82 -2.06 3.02
CA ASN A 86 -11.51 -0.89 2.46
C ASN A 86 -11.09 0.40 3.16
N MET A 87 -10.94 0.39 4.48
CA MET A 87 -10.50 1.56 5.24
C MET A 87 -9.06 1.96 4.89
N MET A 88 -8.17 1.02 4.70
CA MET A 88 -6.80 1.32 4.24
C MET A 88 -6.76 1.98 2.87
N ASN A 89 -7.72 1.71 1.99
CA ASN A 89 -7.80 2.35 0.68
C ASN A 89 -8.17 3.84 0.78
N THR A 90 -8.72 4.30 1.89
CA THR A 90 -9.00 5.72 2.14
C THR A 90 -7.79 6.50 2.65
N GLU A 91 -6.73 5.82 3.08
CA GLU A 91 -5.49 6.48 3.48
C GLU A 91 -4.68 6.92 2.26
N LEU A 92 -4.28 8.21 2.23
CA LEU A 92 -3.59 8.80 1.08
C LEU A 92 -2.30 8.04 0.70
N VAL A 93 -1.52 7.57 1.68
CA VAL A 93 -0.30 6.79 1.43
C VAL A 93 -0.63 5.45 0.78
N ARG A 94 -1.63 4.73 1.30
CA ARG A 94 -2.04 3.43 0.76
C ARG A 94 -2.72 3.57 -0.58
N TYR A 95 -3.55 4.60 -0.74
CA TYR A 95 -4.17 4.95 -2.00
C TYR A 95 -3.16 5.06 -3.15
N VAL A 96 -2.03 5.72 -2.92
CA VAL A 96 -0.97 5.84 -3.93
C VAL A 96 -0.43 4.46 -4.35
N TYR A 97 -0.21 3.54 -3.39
CA TYR A 97 0.23 2.18 -3.71
C TYR A 97 -0.86 1.35 -4.42
N TRP A 98 -2.13 1.58 -4.09
CA TRP A 98 -3.26 0.98 -4.78
C TRP A 98 -3.30 1.35 -6.27
N HIS A 99 -2.96 2.59 -6.61
CA HIS A 99 -3.04 3.12 -7.97
C HIS A 99 -1.70 3.09 -8.72
N THR A 100 -0.62 2.66 -8.08
CA THR A 100 0.66 2.45 -8.75
C THR A 100 0.55 1.33 -9.77
N SER A 101 1.01 1.55 -11.01
CA SER A 101 1.08 0.52 -12.04
C SER A 101 1.95 -0.64 -11.59
N ILE A 102 1.45 -1.86 -11.76
CA ILE A 102 2.19 -3.08 -11.44
C ILE A 102 3.13 -3.37 -12.59
N ASP A 103 4.41 -3.57 -12.32
CA ASP A 103 5.41 -3.87 -13.34
C ASP A 103 5.23 -5.30 -13.90
N GLN A 104 5.73 -5.51 -15.14
CA GLN A 104 5.56 -6.77 -15.86
C GLN A 104 6.19 -7.96 -15.11
N LYS A 105 7.28 -7.74 -14.35
CA LYS A 105 7.91 -8.78 -13.54
C LYS A 105 6.98 -9.25 -12.43
N ALA A 106 6.30 -8.33 -11.77
CA ALA A 106 5.32 -8.64 -10.74
C ALA A 106 4.08 -9.33 -11.32
N ILE A 107 3.59 -8.90 -12.48
CA ILE A 107 2.51 -9.56 -13.21
C ILE A 107 2.90 -11.01 -13.55
N ASN A 108 4.05 -11.21 -14.14
CA ASN A 108 4.53 -12.54 -14.50
C ASN A 108 4.77 -13.43 -13.27
N HIS A 109 5.19 -12.84 -12.15
CA HIS A 109 5.36 -13.57 -10.89
C HIS A 109 4.02 -14.14 -10.39
N VAL A 110 2.98 -13.32 -10.34
CA VAL A 110 1.67 -13.75 -9.83
C VAL A 110 1.00 -14.74 -10.78
N LEU A 111 1.09 -14.54 -12.09
CA LEU A 111 0.52 -15.45 -13.08
C LEU A 111 1.15 -16.85 -13.02
N ARG A 112 2.48 -16.95 -12.81
CA ARG A 112 3.14 -18.25 -12.65
C ARG A 112 2.74 -18.98 -11.38
N LYS A 113 2.35 -18.26 -10.34
CA LYS A 113 1.99 -18.86 -9.06
C LYS A 113 0.51 -19.25 -8.96
N GLY A 114 -0.38 -18.46 -9.54
CA GLY A 114 -1.80 -18.56 -9.23
C GLY A 114 -2.10 -18.20 -7.77
N LYS A 115 -3.35 -18.24 -7.35
CA LYS A 115 -3.76 -17.86 -6.00
C LYS A 115 -3.17 -18.77 -4.94
N LEU A 116 -3.20 -20.10 -5.16
CA LEU A 116 -2.73 -21.07 -4.16
C LEU A 116 -1.25 -20.87 -3.81
N GLN A 117 -0.38 -20.83 -4.80
CA GLN A 117 1.05 -20.63 -4.56
C GLN A 117 1.40 -19.21 -4.15
N LEU A 118 0.57 -18.23 -4.51
CA LEU A 118 0.73 -16.86 -4.06
C LEU A 118 0.47 -16.73 -2.57
N HIS A 119 -0.57 -17.41 -2.05
CA HIS A 119 -0.89 -17.45 -0.64
C HIS A 119 0.31 -17.96 0.19
N PHE A 120 0.86 -19.13 -0.16
CA PHE A 120 2.07 -19.66 0.48
C PHE A 120 3.27 -18.71 0.36
N ALA A 121 3.44 -18.07 -0.79
CA ALA A 121 4.54 -17.13 -0.99
C ALA A 121 4.37 -15.86 -0.14
N ALA A 122 3.15 -15.39 0.07
CA ALA A 122 2.84 -14.26 0.94
C ALA A 122 3.15 -14.60 2.41
N GLU A 123 2.71 -15.76 2.89
CA GLU A 123 2.99 -16.25 4.22
C GLU A 123 4.51 -16.36 4.47
N ASN A 124 5.22 -17.07 3.60
CA ASN A 124 6.67 -17.21 3.69
C ASN A 124 7.40 -15.86 3.68
N ARG A 125 6.92 -14.92 2.88
CA ARG A 125 7.47 -13.55 2.84
C ARG A 125 7.28 -12.83 4.15
N LEU A 126 6.09 -12.87 4.74
CA LEU A 126 5.82 -12.24 6.03
C LEU A 126 6.69 -12.84 7.13
N ARG A 127 6.70 -14.16 7.26
CA ARG A 127 7.50 -14.88 8.28
C ARG A 127 8.98 -14.54 8.22
N ARG A 128 9.53 -14.48 7.02
CA ARG A 128 10.98 -14.26 6.83
C ARG A 128 11.42 -12.81 7.00
N CYS A 129 10.55 -11.85 6.69
CA CYS A 129 11.01 -10.46 6.47
C CYS A 129 10.40 -9.44 7.44
N VAL A 130 9.27 -9.73 8.07
CA VAL A 130 8.61 -8.75 8.96
C VAL A 130 8.04 -9.34 10.25
N ALA A 131 7.95 -10.66 10.36
CA ALA A 131 7.32 -11.31 11.52
C ALA A 131 8.18 -11.28 12.78
N LYS A 132 9.49 -11.19 12.65
CA LYS A 132 10.43 -11.25 13.79
C LYS A 132 10.33 -9.97 14.65
N PRO A 133 10.66 -10.06 15.94
CA PRO A 133 10.76 -8.88 16.80
C PRO A 133 11.72 -7.84 16.25
N GLU A 134 12.87 -8.30 15.79
CA GLU A 134 13.91 -7.49 15.15
C GLU A 134 14.09 -7.93 13.71
N ASN A 135 14.03 -6.98 12.80
CA ASN A 135 14.18 -7.23 11.38
C ASN A 135 15.31 -6.38 10.82
N TYR A 136 16.09 -6.97 9.94
CA TYR A 136 17.14 -6.25 9.25
C TYR A 136 16.55 -5.10 8.41
N ARG A 137 17.15 -3.91 8.52
CA ARG A 137 16.71 -2.67 7.82
C ARG A 137 15.24 -2.32 8.08
N GLU A 138 14.86 -2.13 9.36
CA GLU A 138 13.50 -1.74 9.72
C GLU A 138 13.04 -0.51 8.90
N GLY A 139 11.83 -0.59 8.37
CA GLY A 139 11.29 0.40 7.43
C GLY A 139 11.62 0.16 5.94
N TYR A 140 12.61 -0.67 5.63
CA TYR A 140 13.08 -0.94 4.26
C TYR A 140 13.03 -2.42 3.87
N GLN A 141 12.34 -3.27 4.62
CA GLN A 141 12.28 -4.71 4.38
C GLN A 141 11.59 -5.09 3.07
N THR A 142 10.68 -4.25 2.59
CA THR A 142 9.87 -4.55 1.42
C THR A 142 10.28 -3.68 0.24
N PRO A 143 10.77 -4.27 -0.87
CA PRO A 143 11.03 -3.56 -2.10
C PRO A 143 9.77 -2.92 -2.67
N LYS A 144 9.93 -1.93 -3.55
CA LYS A 144 8.79 -1.20 -4.15
C LYS A 144 8.23 -1.88 -5.40
N GLN A 145 8.96 -2.79 -6.05
CA GLN A 145 8.65 -3.36 -7.37
C GLN A 145 9.08 -4.83 -7.50
N GLY A 146 8.67 -5.48 -8.57
CA GLY A 146 9.15 -6.79 -9.02
C GLY A 146 8.37 -7.99 -8.49
N ASN A 147 7.44 -7.79 -7.55
CA ASN A 147 6.59 -8.84 -7.00
C ASN A 147 5.28 -8.24 -6.52
N ILE A 148 4.14 -8.86 -6.87
CA ILE A 148 2.81 -8.38 -6.46
C ILE A 148 2.66 -8.30 -4.93
N ILE A 149 3.30 -9.21 -4.19
CA ILE A 149 3.30 -9.22 -2.72
C ILE A 149 3.91 -7.92 -2.18
N PHE A 150 4.92 -7.36 -2.82
CA PHE A 150 5.54 -6.10 -2.38
C PHE A 150 4.56 -4.93 -2.50
N TYR A 151 3.86 -4.83 -3.63
CA TYR A 151 2.81 -3.84 -3.82
C TYR A 151 1.71 -3.99 -2.77
N ALA A 152 1.25 -5.24 -2.56
CA ALA A 152 0.25 -5.55 -1.55
C ALA A 152 0.70 -5.14 -0.15
N GLN A 153 1.93 -5.50 0.27
CA GLN A 153 2.47 -5.13 1.57
C GLN A 153 2.50 -3.62 1.80
N HIS A 154 2.80 -2.84 0.76
CA HIS A 154 2.73 -1.37 0.84
C HIS A 154 1.30 -0.88 0.94
N ALA A 155 0.39 -1.43 0.15
CA ALA A 155 -1.01 -1.03 0.11
C ALA A 155 -1.79 -1.42 1.39
N THR A 156 -1.39 -2.48 2.07
CA THR A 156 -2.08 -3.04 3.24
C THR A 156 -1.33 -2.83 4.56
N ALA A 157 -0.42 -1.88 4.60
CA ALA A 157 0.34 -1.48 5.79
C ALA A 157 1.11 -2.63 6.49
N CYS A 158 1.44 -3.73 5.79
CA CYS A 158 2.23 -4.83 6.34
C CYS A 158 3.64 -4.94 5.75
N ARG A 159 4.19 -3.81 5.26
CA ARG A 159 5.53 -3.76 4.65
C ARG A 159 6.68 -3.76 5.67
N CYS A 160 6.44 -3.28 6.88
CA CYS A 160 7.39 -3.17 7.97
C CYS A 160 6.67 -3.04 9.31
N ARG A 161 7.38 -3.24 10.43
CA ARG A 161 6.80 -3.20 11.78
C ARG A 161 6.20 -1.84 12.13
N LYS A 162 6.84 -0.76 11.71
CA LYS A 162 6.31 0.59 11.91
C LYS A 162 4.93 0.79 11.27
N CYS A 163 4.72 0.28 10.04
CA CYS A 163 3.41 0.34 9.41
C CYS A 163 2.37 -0.53 10.12
N MET A 164 2.78 -1.71 10.61
CA MET A 164 1.91 -2.59 11.39
C MET A 164 1.50 -1.95 12.72
N GLU A 165 2.40 -1.25 13.40
CA GLU A 165 2.09 -0.51 14.61
C GLU A 165 1.08 0.61 14.34
N TYR A 166 1.28 1.39 13.27
CA TYR A 166 0.37 2.49 12.94
C TYR A 166 -1.05 2.05 12.61
N TRP A 167 -1.19 1.03 11.76
CA TRP A 167 -2.51 0.59 11.29
C TRP A 167 -3.10 -0.51 12.15
N HIS A 168 -2.30 -1.48 12.52
CA HIS A 168 -2.81 -2.72 13.11
C HIS A 168 -2.56 -2.79 14.62
N ASN A 169 -1.99 -1.74 15.21
CA ASN A 169 -1.68 -1.67 16.65
C ASN A 169 -0.89 -2.90 17.13
N ILE A 170 0.11 -3.31 16.34
CA ILE A 170 1.03 -4.39 16.72
C ILE A 170 2.38 -3.74 17.03
N PRO A 171 2.77 -3.63 18.30
CA PRO A 171 4.01 -2.97 18.68
C PRO A 171 5.24 -3.56 17.99
N MET A 172 6.21 -2.71 17.65
CA MET A 172 7.54 -3.17 17.25
C MET A 172 8.18 -3.98 18.39
N GLY A 173 9.10 -4.87 18.04
CA GLY A 173 9.79 -5.70 19.04
C GLY A 173 9.03 -6.96 19.50
N ILE A 174 7.80 -7.19 19.01
CA ILE A 174 7.01 -8.38 19.34
C ILE A 174 6.93 -9.31 18.12
N GLN A 175 7.16 -10.61 18.31
CA GLN A 175 6.97 -11.63 17.28
C GLN A 175 5.50 -11.65 16.81
N LEU A 176 5.26 -11.67 15.49
CA LEU A 176 3.91 -11.89 14.98
C LEU A 176 3.43 -13.30 15.28
N SER A 177 2.21 -13.42 15.76
CA SER A 177 1.54 -14.71 15.94
C SER A 177 1.02 -15.27 14.62
N ASP A 178 0.76 -16.59 14.57
CA ASP A 178 0.20 -17.23 13.39
C ASP A 178 -1.16 -16.63 12.95
N PRO A 179 -2.11 -16.33 13.85
CA PRO A 179 -3.33 -15.63 13.47
C PRO A 179 -3.08 -14.26 12.84
N GLN A 180 -2.10 -13.50 13.33
CA GLN A 180 -1.74 -12.21 12.75
C GLN A 180 -1.10 -12.37 11.36
N ILE A 181 -0.26 -13.38 11.16
CA ILE A 181 0.31 -13.69 9.85
C ILE A 181 -0.80 -14.05 8.86
N ASN A 182 -1.72 -14.94 9.24
CA ASN A 182 -2.86 -15.32 8.41
C ASN A 182 -3.71 -14.10 8.03
N TYR A 183 -3.99 -13.22 8.98
CA TYR A 183 -4.71 -11.98 8.71
C TYR A 183 -4.00 -11.09 7.68
N PHE A 184 -2.69 -10.93 7.76
CA PHE A 184 -1.94 -10.18 6.77
C PHE A 184 -1.84 -10.89 5.41
N VAL A 185 -1.83 -12.21 5.40
CA VAL A 185 -1.90 -12.98 4.14
C VAL A 185 -3.21 -12.69 3.43
N GLU A 186 -4.34 -12.69 4.14
CA GLU A 186 -5.64 -12.38 3.56
C GLU A 186 -5.71 -10.96 2.99
N LEU A 187 -5.17 -9.97 3.70
CA LEU A 187 -5.06 -8.61 3.17
C LEU A 187 -4.24 -8.54 1.87
N ILE A 188 -3.13 -9.29 1.80
CA ILE A 188 -2.30 -9.38 0.59
C ILE A 188 -3.08 -10.05 -0.55
N MET A 189 -3.83 -11.11 -0.26
CA MET A 189 -4.63 -11.84 -1.24
C MET A 189 -5.80 -10.99 -1.77
N LEU A 190 -6.46 -10.24 -0.90
CA LEU A 190 -7.49 -9.27 -1.31
C LEU A 190 -6.92 -8.22 -2.27
N TYR A 191 -5.74 -7.66 -1.98
CA TYR A 191 -5.06 -6.75 -2.90
C TYR A 191 -4.76 -7.41 -4.25
N ALA A 192 -4.16 -8.60 -4.23
CA ALA A 192 -3.78 -9.31 -5.45
C ALA A 192 -5.00 -9.61 -6.33
N THR A 193 -6.10 -10.07 -5.72
CA THR A 193 -7.35 -10.36 -6.42
C THR A 193 -8.01 -9.09 -6.97
N ALA A 194 -8.05 -8.01 -6.19
CA ALA A 194 -8.60 -6.73 -6.64
C ALA A 194 -7.82 -6.13 -7.81
N ARG A 195 -6.48 -6.28 -7.80
CA ARG A 195 -5.61 -5.75 -8.87
C ARG A 195 -5.51 -6.66 -10.09
N MET A 196 -5.79 -7.95 -9.93
CA MET A 196 -5.75 -8.97 -10.97
C MET A 196 -6.96 -9.90 -10.87
N PRO A 197 -8.17 -9.41 -11.20
CA PRO A 197 -9.42 -10.19 -11.02
C PRO A 197 -9.45 -11.48 -11.85
N GLN A 198 -8.66 -11.54 -12.94
CA GLN A 198 -8.51 -12.73 -13.79
C GLN A 198 -7.57 -13.80 -13.23
N LEU A 199 -6.98 -13.58 -12.05
CA LEU A 199 -6.02 -14.51 -11.46
C LEU A 199 -6.69 -15.85 -11.15
N GLN A 200 -6.15 -16.92 -11.74
CA GLN A 200 -6.62 -18.28 -11.57
C GLN A 200 -6.08 -18.92 -10.27
N GLU A 201 -6.71 -20.02 -9.84
CA GLU A 201 -6.25 -20.77 -8.67
C GLU A 201 -4.84 -21.33 -8.85
N ASN A 202 -4.59 -21.93 -10.01
CA ASN A 202 -3.29 -22.49 -10.37
C ASN A 202 -2.49 -21.54 -11.24
N GLY A 203 -1.17 -21.64 -11.14
CA GLY A 203 -0.26 -20.87 -11.98
C GLY A 203 -0.30 -21.33 -13.44
N ILE A 204 -0.02 -20.38 -14.33
CA ILE A 204 0.09 -20.62 -15.77
C ILE A 204 1.52 -20.40 -16.25
N LYS A 205 1.86 -21.01 -17.38
CA LYS A 205 3.16 -20.78 -18.04
C LYS A 205 3.19 -19.38 -18.62
N VAL A 206 4.13 -18.56 -18.18
CA VAL A 206 4.31 -17.18 -18.67
C VAL A 206 5.68 -17.07 -19.34
N PRO A 207 5.76 -16.50 -20.55
CA PRO A 207 7.04 -16.29 -21.24
C PRO A 207 8.01 -15.45 -20.38
N PRO A 208 9.32 -15.66 -20.51
CA PRO A 208 10.31 -14.79 -19.89
C PRO A 208 10.21 -13.38 -20.47
N ILE A 209 10.53 -12.37 -19.65
CA ILE A 209 10.66 -11.00 -20.13
C ILE A 209 11.91 -10.97 -21.00
N ARG A 210 11.73 -10.76 -22.29
CA ARG A 210 12.84 -10.47 -23.18
C ARG A 210 13.31 -9.04 -22.87
N ASN A 211 14.53 -8.88 -22.38
CA ASN A 211 15.22 -7.60 -22.43
C ASN A 211 15.47 -7.34 -23.92
N ASN A 212 14.60 -6.58 -24.57
CA ASN A 212 14.95 -6.00 -25.85
C ASN A 212 16.16 -5.12 -25.57
N GLY A 213 17.33 -5.59 -26.04
CA GLY A 213 18.59 -4.91 -25.89
C GLY A 213 18.40 -3.44 -26.29
N ARG A 214 19.08 -2.55 -25.58
CA ARG A 214 19.20 -1.16 -25.98
C ARG A 214 19.46 -1.12 -27.49
N LEU A 215 18.51 -0.60 -28.24
CA LEU A 215 18.81 -0.13 -29.59
C LEU A 215 19.87 0.95 -29.40
N PHE A 216 21.12 0.59 -29.62
CA PHE A 216 22.16 1.56 -29.90
C PHE A 216 21.74 2.26 -31.19
N VAL A 217 21.18 3.43 -31.08
CA VAL A 217 21.10 4.37 -32.17
C VAL A 217 22.55 4.81 -32.39
N ASN A 218 23.26 4.04 -33.23
CA ASN A 218 24.54 4.49 -33.76
C ASN A 218 24.27 5.80 -34.51
N GLY A 219 24.98 6.81 -34.12
CA GLY A 219 24.94 8.12 -34.69
C GLY A 219 25.15 8.07 -36.23
N LEU A 220 24.46 8.95 -36.87
CA LEU A 220 24.84 9.46 -38.18
C LEU A 220 25.43 10.84 -37.98
N THR A 221 26.64 10.92 -38.42
CA THR A 221 27.50 12.08 -38.64
C THR A 221 26.78 13.35 -39.06
#